data_6d66ec2f4caea1a8b8995fa0882e4dd6
#
_entry.id   6d66ec2f4caea1a8b8995fa0882e4dd6
#
_cell.length_a   1.000
_cell.length_b   1.000
_cell.length_c   1.000
_cell.angle_alpha   90.00
_cell.angle_beta   90.00
_cell.angle_gamma   90.00
#
_symmetry.space_group_name_H-M   'P 1'
#
loop_
_entity.id
_entity.type
_entity.pdbx_description
1 polymer ?
#
loop_
_entity_poly.entity_id
_entity_poly.type
_entity_poly.pdbx_seq_one_letter_code
_entity_poly.pdbx_strand_id
1 'polypeptide(L)'
;MASNSKYLNNLSILLLLILSLTGISVGAQDLAVLKYKGGGDWYSNPTSLPNLIAFCNANINTKMKLKPEVVEPGSIDIFQYPLLHMTGHGNVFFSDEEAENLRKYLFSGGFLHIDDNYGMEPYLKKELLKIFPNQDLVELPKTHEIFNAAFAFPNGLPKIHEHDGKRPQAFGIFHEGRLVLLFTYESDLGNGWEDPEVHNDPEEVRLKALKMGANIVKYAFEH
;
A
#
# COMPACT_ATOMS: atom_id res chain seq x y z
N MET A 1 19.47 -8.88 -59.04
CA MET A 1 18.69 -9.36 -57.88
C MET A 1 19.45 -9.32 -56.53
N ALA A 2 20.50 -8.52 -56.36
CA ALA A 2 21.29 -8.49 -55.13
C ALA A 2 21.08 -7.23 -54.25
N SER A 3 20.22 -6.28 -54.66
CA SER A 3 20.04 -5.02 -53.93
C SER A 3 18.99 -5.04 -52.81
N ASN A 4 17.98 -5.90 -52.90
CA ASN A 4 16.89 -5.92 -51.91
C ASN A 4 17.23 -6.63 -50.59
N SER A 5 18.24 -7.49 -50.55
CA SER A 5 18.62 -8.21 -49.34
C SER A 5 19.31 -7.35 -48.29
N LYS A 6 20.09 -6.34 -48.74
CA LYS A 6 20.78 -5.42 -47.79
C LYS A 6 19.83 -4.45 -47.07
N TYR A 7 18.76 -4.02 -47.74
CA TYR A 7 17.79 -3.12 -47.12
C TYR A 7 16.89 -3.83 -46.08
N LEU A 8 16.56 -5.09 -46.32
CA LEU A 8 15.79 -5.91 -45.37
C LEU A 8 16.58 -6.22 -44.10
N ASN A 9 17.88 -6.50 -44.22
CA ASN A 9 18.75 -6.74 -43.06
C ASN A 9 18.95 -5.47 -42.23
N ASN A 10 19.11 -4.31 -42.87
CA ASN A 10 19.25 -3.03 -42.14
C ASN A 10 17.95 -2.59 -41.45
N LEU A 11 16.79 -2.87 -42.02
CA LEU A 11 15.50 -2.58 -41.42
C LEU A 11 15.24 -3.47 -40.19
N SER A 12 15.61 -4.75 -40.27
CA SER A 12 15.48 -5.70 -39.14
C SER A 12 16.42 -5.36 -37.99
N ILE A 13 17.64 -4.87 -38.26
CA ILE A 13 18.59 -4.44 -37.25
C ILE A 13 18.10 -3.12 -36.60
N LEU A 14 17.52 -2.21 -37.36
CA LEU A 14 16.95 -0.96 -36.83
C LEU A 14 15.72 -1.23 -35.96
N LEU A 15 14.85 -2.19 -36.34
CA LEU A 15 13.70 -2.59 -35.54
C LEU A 15 14.12 -3.26 -34.21
N LEU A 16 15.15 -4.10 -34.23
CA LEU A 16 15.72 -4.71 -33.02
C LEU A 16 16.39 -3.71 -32.10
N LEU A 17 17.03 -2.67 -32.63
CA LEU A 17 17.62 -1.58 -31.85
C LEU A 17 16.55 -0.67 -31.22
N ILE A 18 15.40 -0.47 -31.86
CA ILE A 18 14.28 0.30 -31.30
C ILE A 18 13.58 -0.47 -30.18
N LEU A 19 13.45 -1.81 -30.28
CA LEU A 19 12.89 -2.64 -29.20
C LEU A 19 13.81 -2.72 -27.95
N SER A 20 15.11 -2.52 -28.11
CA SER A 20 16.05 -2.55 -26.97
C SER A 20 16.16 -1.21 -26.20
N LEU A 21 15.55 -0.14 -26.71
CA LEU A 21 15.57 1.21 -26.10
C LEU A 21 14.32 1.55 -25.27
N THR A 22 13.31 0.69 -25.24
CA THR A 22 12.26 0.77 -24.23
C THR A 22 12.73 0.10 -22.93
N GLY A 23 13.80 0.60 -22.35
CA GLY A 23 14.04 0.42 -20.93
C GLY A 23 12.83 1.02 -20.22
N ILE A 24 11.89 0.17 -19.81
CA ILE A 24 10.89 0.56 -18.83
C ILE A 24 11.72 1.06 -17.66
N SER A 25 11.82 2.38 -17.50
CA SER A 25 12.23 2.96 -16.23
C SER A 25 11.20 2.46 -15.24
N VAL A 26 11.52 1.36 -14.55
CA VAL A 26 10.79 1.02 -13.33
C VAL A 26 11.04 2.21 -12.42
N GLY A 27 10.08 3.13 -12.37
CA GLY A 27 10.11 4.25 -11.43
C GLY A 27 10.45 3.65 -10.06
N ALA A 28 11.21 4.37 -9.26
CA ALA A 28 11.54 3.90 -7.92
C ALA A 28 10.22 3.55 -7.22
N GLN A 29 10.01 2.27 -6.93
CA GLN A 29 8.85 1.80 -6.18
C GLN A 29 9.05 2.26 -4.74
N ASP A 30 8.49 3.40 -4.39
CA ASP A 30 8.51 3.95 -3.04
C ASP A 30 7.08 3.98 -2.47
N LEU A 31 6.95 4.14 -1.18
CA LEU A 31 5.69 4.40 -0.50
C LEU A 31 5.72 5.76 0.19
N ALA A 32 4.55 6.33 0.48
CA ALA A 32 4.42 7.57 1.21
C ALA A 32 3.37 7.49 2.32
N VAL A 33 3.55 8.33 3.34
CA VAL A 33 2.56 8.56 4.41
C VAL A 33 1.50 9.52 3.88
N LEU A 34 0.23 9.17 4.03
CA LEU A 34 -0.90 10.06 3.71
C LEU A 34 -1.25 10.94 4.91
N LYS A 35 -0.97 12.23 4.82
CA LYS A 35 -1.32 13.24 5.82
C LYS A 35 -2.75 13.71 5.60
N TYR A 36 -3.68 13.19 6.37
CA TYR A 36 -5.09 13.57 6.33
C TYR A 36 -5.43 14.67 7.35
N LYS A 37 -6.62 15.25 7.24
CA LYS A 37 -7.19 16.25 8.16
C LYS A 37 -8.21 15.61 9.10
N GLY A 38 -8.75 16.40 10.02
CA GLY A 38 -9.83 15.99 10.92
C GLY A 38 -9.42 15.89 12.39
N GLY A 39 -8.12 16.01 12.69
CA GLY A 39 -7.60 15.99 14.06
C GLY A 39 -7.13 14.62 14.54
N GLY A 40 -7.22 13.57 13.70
CA GLY A 40 -6.52 12.32 13.96
C GLY A 40 -5.00 12.47 13.76
N ASP A 41 -4.25 11.61 14.41
CA ASP A 41 -2.79 11.66 14.49
C ASP A 41 -2.12 10.85 13.36
N TRP A 42 -2.28 11.30 12.11
CA TRP A 42 -1.67 10.71 10.92
C TRP A 42 -0.15 10.44 11.05
N TYR A 43 0.50 11.07 12.02
CA TYR A 43 1.93 10.97 12.34
C TYR A 43 2.24 9.95 13.43
N SER A 44 1.26 9.19 13.90
CA SER A 44 1.50 8.09 14.84
C SER A 44 2.41 7.03 14.23
N ASN A 45 3.06 6.25 15.09
CA ASN A 45 3.96 5.16 14.70
C ASN A 45 5.15 5.62 13.82
N PRO A 46 5.96 6.60 14.27
CA PRO A 46 6.96 7.27 13.43
C PRO A 46 8.09 6.36 12.94
N THR A 47 8.38 5.25 13.62
CA THR A 47 9.43 4.29 13.22
C THR A 47 8.88 3.12 12.40
N SER A 48 7.56 2.98 12.29
CA SER A 48 6.89 1.84 11.66
C SER A 48 7.28 1.66 10.19
N LEU A 49 7.07 2.69 9.36
CA LEU A 49 7.38 2.59 7.93
C LEU A 49 8.88 2.48 7.63
N PRO A 50 9.80 3.21 8.30
CA PRO A 50 11.23 2.95 8.16
C PRO A 50 11.62 1.50 8.41
N ASN A 51 11.08 0.86 9.44
CA ASN A 51 11.34 -0.54 9.77
C ASN A 51 10.72 -1.50 8.74
N LEU A 52 9.47 -1.25 8.31
CA LEU A 52 8.83 -2.03 7.25
C LEU A 52 9.62 -1.94 5.94
N ILE A 53 10.06 -0.75 5.55
CA ILE A 53 10.88 -0.53 4.34
C ILE A 53 12.20 -1.30 4.45
N ALA A 54 12.90 -1.21 5.58
CA ALA A 54 14.14 -1.95 5.80
C ALA A 54 13.91 -3.45 5.69
N PHE A 55 12.83 -3.96 6.28
CA PHE A 55 12.44 -5.36 6.19
C PHE A 55 12.14 -5.79 4.75
N CYS A 56 11.38 -5.00 4.00
CA CYS A 56 11.06 -5.29 2.58
C CYS A 56 12.31 -5.29 1.71
N ASN A 57 13.19 -4.30 1.88
CA ASN A 57 14.44 -4.23 1.13
C ASN A 57 15.33 -5.47 1.37
N ALA A 58 15.34 -5.99 2.60
CA ALA A 58 16.12 -7.17 2.95
C ALA A 58 15.48 -8.50 2.52
N ASN A 59 14.14 -8.61 2.49
CA ASN A 59 13.46 -9.90 2.41
C ASN A 59 12.67 -10.13 1.11
N ILE A 60 12.26 -9.07 0.39
CA ILE A 60 11.48 -9.16 -0.85
C ILE A 60 12.10 -8.35 -2.01
N ASN A 61 13.39 -8.01 -1.91
CA ASN A 61 14.19 -7.35 -2.95
C ASN A 61 13.66 -5.99 -3.43
N THR A 62 12.97 -5.24 -2.59
CA THR A 62 12.63 -3.85 -2.89
C THR A 62 13.87 -2.96 -2.75
N LYS A 63 13.81 -1.74 -3.28
CA LYS A 63 14.88 -0.73 -3.19
C LYS A 63 14.30 0.61 -2.75
N MET A 64 13.36 0.57 -1.82
CA MET A 64 12.70 1.76 -1.30
C MET A 64 13.67 2.61 -0.47
N LYS A 65 13.44 3.92 -0.47
CA LYS A 65 14.14 4.84 0.43
C LYS A 65 13.68 4.62 1.86
N LEU A 66 14.62 4.52 2.80
CA LEU A 66 14.31 4.23 4.23
C LEU A 66 13.44 5.29 4.89
N LYS A 67 13.49 6.54 4.42
CA LYS A 67 12.63 7.61 4.91
C LYS A 67 11.48 7.82 3.93
N PRO A 68 10.25 7.46 4.30
CA PRO A 68 9.08 7.73 3.46
C PRO A 68 8.80 9.23 3.39
N GLU A 69 8.28 9.67 2.25
CA GLU A 69 7.77 11.04 2.10
C GLU A 69 6.37 11.15 2.70
N VAL A 70 5.97 12.38 3.01
CA VAL A 70 4.62 12.70 3.51
C VAL A 70 3.90 13.48 2.43
N VAL A 71 2.72 13.02 2.03
CA VAL A 71 1.90 13.63 0.98
C VAL A 71 0.50 13.94 1.48
N GLU A 72 -0.12 14.98 0.94
CA GLU A 72 -1.49 15.36 1.26
C GLU A 72 -2.46 14.80 0.20
N PRO A 73 -3.70 14.41 0.57
CA PRO A 73 -4.66 13.78 -0.36
C PRO A 73 -4.97 14.62 -1.59
N GLY A 74 -4.92 15.95 -1.47
CA GLY A 74 -5.17 16.89 -2.57
C GLY A 74 -3.96 17.18 -3.46
N SER A 75 -2.75 16.69 -3.09
CA SER A 75 -1.54 16.93 -3.90
C SER A 75 -1.48 16.00 -5.12
N ILE A 76 -0.90 16.54 -6.22
CA ILE A 76 -0.54 15.73 -7.38
C ILE A 76 0.60 14.73 -7.05
N ASP A 77 1.35 14.99 -5.99
CA ASP A 77 2.48 14.15 -5.59
C ASP A 77 2.07 12.72 -5.20
N ILE A 78 0.81 12.49 -4.80
CA ILE A 78 0.33 11.14 -4.48
C ILE A 78 0.51 10.17 -5.65
N PHE A 79 0.44 10.65 -6.90
CA PHE A 79 0.59 9.83 -8.11
C PHE A 79 2.03 9.36 -8.37
N GLN A 80 3.02 9.81 -7.58
CA GLN A 80 4.40 9.35 -7.67
C GLN A 80 4.63 8.05 -6.88
N TYR A 81 3.68 7.65 -6.03
CA TYR A 81 3.81 6.52 -5.11
C TYR A 81 2.79 5.43 -5.45
N PRO A 82 3.22 4.21 -5.76
CA PRO A 82 2.30 3.08 -5.96
C PRO A 82 1.54 2.71 -4.68
N LEU A 83 2.10 2.98 -3.50
CA LEU A 83 1.50 2.70 -2.21
C LEU A 83 1.47 3.95 -1.33
N LEU A 84 0.27 4.31 -0.87
CA LEU A 84 0.08 5.25 0.24
C LEU A 84 -0.29 4.47 1.50
N HIS A 85 0.31 4.87 2.62
CA HIS A 85 -0.03 4.34 3.94
C HIS A 85 -0.67 5.42 4.80
N MET A 86 -1.76 5.07 5.46
CA MET A 86 -2.51 5.92 6.36
C MET A 86 -2.73 5.17 7.67
N THR A 87 -2.45 5.82 8.79
CA THR A 87 -2.70 5.28 10.13
C THR A 87 -3.10 6.40 11.08
N GLY A 88 -3.51 6.07 12.29
CA GLY A 88 -3.80 7.00 13.38
C GLY A 88 -4.99 6.60 14.22
N HIS A 89 -5.33 7.50 15.15
CA HIS A 89 -6.47 7.37 16.06
C HIS A 89 -7.52 8.41 15.71
N GLY A 90 -8.80 8.05 15.84
CA GLY A 90 -9.94 8.97 15.80
C GLY A 90 -10.21 9.58 14.43
N ASN A 91 -10.49 10.87 14.41
CA ASN A 91 -11.21 11.51 13.32
C ASN A 91 -10.39 11.69 12.04
N VAL A 92 -10.98 11.29 10.93
CA VAL A 92 -10.48 11.48 9.56
C VAL A 92 -11.43 12.42 8.82
N PHE A 93 -10.86 13.29 7.99
CA PHE A 93 -11.64 14.18 7.13
C PHE A 93 -10.93 14.38 5.79
N PHE A 94 -11.69 14.26 4.70
CA PHE A 94 -11.30 14.65 3.35
C PHE A 94 -12.29 15.70 2.80
N SER A 95 -11.80 16.74 2.12
CA SER A 95 -12.66 17.59 1.31
C SER A 95 -13.16 16.81 0.07
N ASP A 96 -14.15 17.35 -0.64
CA ASP A 96 -14.66 16.70 -1.84
C ASP A 96 -13.59 16.62 -2.93
N GLU A 97 -12.72 17.64 -3.05
CA GLU A 97 -11.59 17.65 -3.97
C GLU A 97 -10.51 16.61 -3.58
N GLU A 98 -10.22 16.48 -2.27
CA GLU A 98 -9.29 15.47 -1.76
C GLU A 98 -9.83 14.06 -2.01
N ALA A 99 -11.11 13.83 -1.79
CA ALA A 99 -11.76 12.54 -2.05
C ALA A 99 -11.75 12.19 -3.56
N GLU A 100 -12.03 13.17 -4.42
CA GLU A 100 -11.96 12.97 -5.87
C GLU A 100 -10.53 12.68 -6.33
N ASN A 101 -9.53 13.39 -5.81
CA ASN A 101 -8.13 13.16 -6.14
C ASN A 101 -7.66 11.76 -5.71
N LEU A 102 -8.02 11.32 -4.49
CA LEU A 102 -7.77 9.95 -4.02
C LEU A 102 -8.45 8.90 -4.90
N ARG A 103 -9.69 9.13 -5.32
CA ARG A 103 -10.40 8.23 -6.26
C ARG A 103 -9.64 8.09 -7.57
N LYS A 104 -9.21 9.21 -8.17
CA LYS A 104 -8.41 9.21 -9.40
C LYS A 104 -7.10 8.44 -9.21
N TYR A 105 -6.40 8.68 -8.11
CA TYR A 105 -5.17 7.96 -7.77
C TYR A 105 -5.40 6.45 -7.70
N LEU A 106 -6.41 6.00 -6.96
CA LEU A 106 -6.71 4.59 -6.76
C LEU A 106 -7.15 3.90 -8.06
N PHE A 107 -7.90 4.59 -8.90
CA PHE A 107 -8.37 4.05 -10.18
C PHE A 107 -7.30 4.06 -11.28
N SER A 108 -6.25 4.87 -11.13
CA SER A 108 -5.12 4.93 -12.07
C SER A 108 -3.95 4.01 -11.72
N GLY A 109 -4.12 3.09 -10.77
CA GLY A 109 -3.09 2.11 -10.40
C GLY A 109 -2.53 2.26 -8.99
N GLY A 110 -2.87 3.35 -8.27
CA GLY A 110 -2.45 3.53 -6.89
C GLY A 110 -3.11 2.53 -5.93
N PHE A 111 -2.49 2.34 -4.78
CA PHE A 111 -2.99 1.50 -3.69
C PHE A 111 -2.95 2.27 -2.37
N LEU A 112 -4.02 2.18 -1.56
CA LEU A 112 -4.08 2.78 -0.24
C LEU A 112 -4.22 1.70 0.84
N HIS A 113 -3.24 1.61 1.73
CA HIS A 113 -3.34 0.85 2.98
C HIS A 113 -3.71 1.78 4.12
N ILE A 114 -4.77 1.44 4.84
CA ILE A 114 -5.23 2.15 6.04
C ILE A 114 -5.15 1.17 7.21
N ASP A 115 -4.40 1.52 8.25
CA ASP A 115 -4.29 0.75 9.48
C ASP A 115 -4.96 1.50 10.64
N ASP A 116 -6.04 0.93 11.17
CA ASP A 116 -6.74 1.52 12.33
C ASP A 116 -5.93 1.22 13.60
N ASN A 117 -5.23 2.22 14.09
CA ASN A 117 -4.54 2.10 15.36
C ASN A 117 -5.52 1.91 16.53
N TYR A 118 -6.58 2.71 16.56
CA TYR A 118 -7.76 2.54 17.41
C TYR A 118 -8.76 3.66 17.19
N GLY A 119 -10.03 3.28 16.93
CA GLY A 119 -11.15 4.22 16.90
C GLY A 119 -11.23 5.11 15.65
N MET A 120 -10.49 4.82 14.59
CA MET A 120 -10.60 5.51 13.30
C MET A 120 -11.83 5.04 12.49
N GLU A 121 -12.21 3.79 12.62
CA GLU A 121 -13.21 3.08 11.81
C GLU A 121 -14.52 3.87 11.61
N PRO A 122 -15.20 4.43 12.63
CA PRO A 122 -16.48 5.12 12.44
C PRO A 122 -16.37 6.42 11.66
N TYR A 123 -15.21 7.09 11.70
CA TYR A 123 -14.94 8.29 10.91
C TYR A 123 -14.54 7.92 9.49
N LEU A 124 -13.62 6.98 9.35
CA LEU A 124 -13.13 6.51 8.06
C LEU A 124 -14.27 6.03 7.15
N LYS A 125 -15.21 5.23 7.65
CA LYS A 125 -16.35 4.74 6.86
C LYS A 125 -17.16 5.87 6.22
N LYS A 126 -17.34 6.99 6.91
CA LYS A 126 -18.04 8.16 6.36
C LYS A 126 -17.23 8.83 5.25
N GLU A 127 -15.92 8.95 5.43
CA GLU A 127 -15.04 9.58 4.46
C GLU A 127 -14.84 8.70 3.21
N LEU A 128 -14.82 7.38 3.37
CA LEU A 128 -14.77 6.45 2.25
C LEU A 128 -15.99 6.55 1.32
N LEU A 129 -17.17 6.91 1.82
CA LEU A 129 -18.34 7.17 0.99
C LEU A 129 -18.17 8.37 0.04
N LYS A 130 -17.31 9.34 0.38
CA LYS A 130 -16.96 10.44 -0.54
C LYS A 130 -16.03 9.94 -1.66
N ILE A 131 -15.11 9.05 -1.34
CA ILE A 131 -14.18 8.45 -2.32
C ILE A 131 -14.93 7.44 -3.19
N PHE A 132 -15.78 6.61 -2.60
CA PHE A 132 -16.47 5.48 -3.23
C PHE A 132 -17.98 5.52 -2.93
N PRO A 133 -18.75 6.42 -3.54
CA PRO A 133 -20.16 6.65 -3.17
C PRO A 133 -21.09 5.46 -3.43
N ASN A 134 -20.66 4.50 -4.26
CA ASN A 134 -21.48 3.34 -4.64
C ASN A 134 -20.80 2.00 -4.32
N GLN A 135 -19.83 1.99 -3.42
CA GLN A 135 -19.09 0.79 -3.06
C GLN A 135 -18.97 0.68 -1.54
N ASP A 136 -19.15 -0.52 -1.02
CA ASP A 136 -18.97 -0.84 0.39
C ASP A 136 -17.62 -1.54 0.61
N LEU A 137 -17.10 -1.42 1.83
CA LEU A 137 -15.99 -2.23 2.30
C LEU A 137 -16.42 -3.72 2.34
N VAL A 138 -15.67 -4.57 1.67
CA VAL A 138 -15.88 -6.03 1.64
C VAL A 138 -14.80 -6.71 2.47
N GLU A 139 -15.19 -7.56 3.42
CA GLU A 139 -14.20 -8.33 4.16
C GLU A 139 -13.50 -9.34 3.24
N LEU A 140 -12.17 -9.31 3.23
CA LEU A 140 -11.36 -10.19 2.40
C LEU A 140 -11.38 -11.61 2.97
N PRO A 141 -11.64 -12.63 2.13
CA PRO A 141 -11.49 -14.01 2.56
C PRO A 141 -10.02 -14.31 2.84
N LYS A 142 -9.73 -15.20 3.79
CA LYS A 142 -8.35 -15.61 4.11
C LYS A 142 -7.58 -16.24 2.94
N THR A 143 -8.27 -16.59 1.87
CA THR A 143 -7.70 -17.11 0.62
C THR A 143 -7.30 -16.02 -0.35
N HIS A 144 -7.58 -14.73 -0.05
CA HIS A 144 -7.17 -13.62 -0.91
C HIS A 144 -5.65 -13.60 -1.06
N GLU A 145 -5.16 -13.34 -2.26
CA GLU A 145 -3.74 -13.41 -2.62
C GLU A 145 -2.84 -12.52 -1.77
N ILE A 146 -3.34 -11.37 -1.27
CA ILE A 146 -2.59 -10.48 -0.38
C ILE A 146 -2.07 -11.20 0.88
N PHE A 147 -2.74 -12.26 1.34
CA PHE A 147 -2.29 -13.06 2.48
C PHE A 147 -1.21 -14.10 2.12
N ASN A 148 -0.79 -14.17 0.85
CA ASN A 148 0.23 -15.08 0.38
C ASN A 148 1.20 -14.44 -0.64
N ALA A 149 1.21 -13.10 -0.76
CA ALA A 149 1.99 -12.41 -1.78
C ALA A 149 3.51 -12.68 -1.65
N ALA A 150 4.05 -12.65 -0.43
CA ALA A 150 5.46 -13.00 -0.14
C ALA A 150 5.57 -14.03 0.99
N PHE A 151 4.71 -13.93 1.99
CA PHE A 151 4.71 -14.80 3.17
C PHE A 151 3.30 -15.38 3.39
N ALA A 152 3.22 -16.66 3.79
CA ALA A 152 1.94 -17.34 3.96
C ALA A 152 1.24 -16.94 5.27
N PHE A 153 -0.01 -16.48 5.15
CA PHE A 153 -0.93 -16.20 6.25
C PHE A 153 -2.23 -17.01 6.05
N PRO A 154 -2.21 -18.33 6.32
CA PRO A 154 -3.36 -19.22 6.04
C PRO A 154 -4.61 -18.89 6.86
N ASN A 155 -4.45 -18.14 7.95
CA ASN A 155 -5.55 -17.67 8.79
C ASN A 155 -6.02 -16.24 8.45
N GLY A 156 -5.43 -15.59 7.45
CA GLY A 156 -5.70 -14.19 7.07
C GLY A 156 -4.92 -13.19 7.93
N LEU A 157 -5.51 -12.02 8.16
CA LEU A 157 -4.87 -10.92 8.88
C LEU A 157 -4.45 -11.33 10.31
N PRO A 158 -3.19 -11.11 10.73
CA PRO A 158 -2.78 -11.40 12.10
C PRO A 158 -3.31 -10.35 13.08
N LYS A 159 -3.55 -10.75 14.34
CA LYS A 159 -3.74 -9.84 15.48
C LYS A 159 -2.37 -9.53 16.06
N ILE A 160 -2.07 -8.25 16.25
CA ILE A 160 -0.82 -7.77 16.85
C ILE A 160 -1.10 -7.25 18.26
N HIS A 161 -1.99 -6.25 18.41
CA HIS A 161 -2.42 -5.75 19.71
C HIS A 161 -3.91 -6.02 19.97
N GLU A 162 -4.27 -6.04 21.24
CA GLU A 162 -5.66 -6.17 21.69
C GLU A 162 -6.24 -4.79 22.03
N HIS A 163 -7.44 -4.51 21.54
CA HIS A 163 -8.22 -3.33 21.89
C HIS A 163 -9.57 -3.74 22.47
N ASP A 164 -10.56 -4.02 21.60
CA ASP A 164 -11.94 -4.33 22.00
C ASP A 164 -12.21 -5.84 22.10
N GLY A 165 -11.19 -6.68 22.05
CA GLY A 165 -11.33 -8.14 22.06
C GLY A 165 -11.96 -8.71 20.79
N LYS A 166 -12.05 -7.93 19.73
CA LYS A 166 -12.57 -8.38 18.44
C LYS A 166 -11.46 -9.07 17.62
N ARG A 167 -11.88 -9.91 16.68
CA ARG A 167 -10.93 -10.54 15.75
C ARG A 167 -10.36 -9.52 14.75
N PRO A 168 -9.15 -9.74 14.24
CA PRO A 168 -8.60 -8.91 13.17
C PRO A 168 -9.40 -9.12 11.88
N GLN A 169 -9.65 -8.03 11.14
CA GLN A 169 -10.40 -8.03 9.89
C GLN A 169 -9.68 -7.18 8.85
N ALA A 170 -9.58 -7.70 7.64
CA ALA A 170 -9.10 -6.97 6.48
C ALA A 170 -10.29 -6.67 5.58
N PHE A 171 -10.56 -5.40 5.35
CA PHE A 171 -11.60 -4.95 4.43
C PHE A 171 -10.96 -4.34 3.19
N GLY A 172 -11.59 -4.56 2.04
CA GLY A 172 -11.12 -4.03 0.78
C GLY A 172 -12.17 -3.31 -0.03
N ILE A 173 -11.71 -2.43 -0.91
CA ILE A 173 -12.49 -1.89 -2.02
C ILE A 173 -11.81 -2.32 -3.32
N PHE A 174 -12.63 -2.74 -4.28
CA PHE A 174 -12.16 -3.25 -5.57
C PHE A 174 -12.56 -2.31 -6.71
N HIS A 175 -11.66 -2.13 -7.66
CA HIS A 175 -11.93 -1.45 -8.92
C HIS A 175 -11.47 -2.33 -10.07
N GLU A 176 -12.35 -2.67 -11.00
CA GLU A 176 -12.08 -3.55 -12.16
C GLU A 176 -11.42 -4.88 -11.75
N GLY A 177 -11.82 -5.44 -10.61
CA GLY A 177 -11.29 -6.71 -10.08
C GLY A 177 -9.98 -6.58 -9.29
N ARG A 178 -9.32 -5.43 -9.27
CA ARG A 178 -8.13 -5.13 -8.48
C ARG A 178 -8.53 -4.58 -7.10
N LEU A 179 -7.92 -5.10 -6.04
CA LEU A 179 -8.02 -4.48 -4.72
C LEU A 179 -7.24 -3.16 -4.76
N VAL A 180 -7.92 -2.03 -4.54
CA VAL A 180 -7.33 -0.69 -4.62
C VAL A 180 -7.13 -0.06 -3.24
N LEU A 181 -7.89 -0.51 -2.26
CA LEU A 181 -7.81 -0.07 -0.87
C LEU A 181 -7.88 -1.28 0.05
N LEU A 182 -6.98 -1.33 1.03
CA LEU A 182 -6.99 -2.27 2.14
C LEU A 182 -7.15 -1.50 3.45
N PHE A 183 -8.15 -1.83 4.24
CA PHE A 183 -8.35 -1.35 5.59
C PHE A 183 -8.15 -2.50 6.57
N THR A 184 -7.13 -2.39 7.42
CA THR A 184 -6.84 -3.35 8.50
C THR A 184 -7.43 -2.83 9.80
N TYR A 185 -8.35 -3.64 10.36
CA TYR A 185 -9.12 -3.31 11.53
C TYR A 185 -8.85 -4.32 12.66
N GLU A 186 -8.71 -3.84 13.89
CA GLU A 186 -8.42 -4.68 15.07
C GLU A 186 -7.15 -5.53 14.92
N SER A 187 -6.17 -5.04 14.14
CA SER A 187 -4.90 -5.73 13.89
C SER A 187 -3.71 -5.01 14.51
N ASP A 188 -3.62 -3.69 14.29
CA ASP A 188 -2.51 -2.85 14.74
C ASP A 188 -1.16 -3.21 14.11
N LEU A 189 -1.16 -3.38 12.80
CA LEU A 189 0.07 -3.73 12.07
C LEU A 189 1.17 -2.68 12.29
N GLY A 190 0.78 -1.39 12.25
CA GLY A 190 1.69 -0.25 12.40
C GLY A 190 2.47 -0.30 13.72
N ASN A 191 1.82 -0.67 14.81
CA ASN A 191 2.47 -0.83 16.12
C ASN A 191 3.50 -1.96 16.08
N GLY A 192 3.17 -3.08 15.45
CA GLY A 192 4.11 -4.20 15.30
C GLY A 192 5.30 -3.92 14.38
N TRP A 193 5.25 -2.85 13.59
CA TRP A 193 6.38 -2.40 12.75
C TRP A 193 7.31 -1.44 13.50
N GLU A 194 6.90 -0.85 14.63
CA GLU A 194 7.71 0.11 15.36
C GLU A 194 8.97 -0.53 15.97
N ASP A 195 9.85 0.31 16.53
CA ASP A 195 11.03 -0.14 17.23
C ASP A 195 10.66 -1.04 18.41
N PRO A 196 11.48 -2.07 18.76
CA PRO A 196 11.13 -3.07 19.78
C PRO A 196 10.75 -2.49 21.14
N GLU A 197 11.38 -1.38 21.51
CA GLU A 197 11.20 -0.73 22.79
C GLU A 197 9.93 0.13 22.91
N VAL A 198 9.23 0.40 21.81
CA VAL A 198 8.03 1.25 21.82
C VAL A 198 6.86 0.53 22.48
N HIS A 199 6.57 -0.68 22.04
CA HIS A 199 5.45 -1.50 22.55
C HIS A 199 5.92 -2.70 23.37
N ASN A 200 7.22 -3.02 23.34
CA ASN A 200 7.82 -4.20 23.96
C ASN A 200 7.19 -5.53 23.47
N ASP A 201 6.76 -5.56 22.24
CA ASP A 201 6.20 -6.76 21.62
C ASP A 201 7.25 -7.86 21.49
N PRO A 202 6.85 -9.13 21.70
CA PRO A 202 7.70 -10.27 21.38
C PRO A 202 8.18 -10.22 19.93
N GLU A 203 9.44 -10.62 19.69
CA GLU A 203 10.04 -10.61 18.35
C GLU A 203 9.19 -11.38 17.32
N GLU A 204 8.57 -12.49 17.72
CA GLU A 204 7.69 -13.29 16.85
C GLU A 204 6.43 -12.52 16.41
N VAL A 205 5.87 -11.65 17.27
CA VAL A 205 4.71 -10.81 16.97
C VAL A 205 5.11 -9.72 15.99
N ARG A 206 6.22 -9.01 16.27
CA ARG A 206 6.79 -8.00 15.38
C ARG A 206 7.14 -8.58 14.01
N LEU A 207 7.79 -9.74 13.97
CA LEU A 207 8.11 -10.42 12.72
C LEU A 207 6.85 -10.79 11.92
N LYS A 208 5.78 -11.18 12.61
CA LYS A 208 4.49 -11.48 11.98
C LYS A 208 3.88 -10.20 11.35
N ALA A 209 3.92 -9.08 12.07
CA ALA A 209 3.46 -7.79 11.55
C ALA A 209 4.28 -7.35 10.32
N LEU A 210 5.62 -7.40 10.39
CA LEU A 210 6.51 -7.04 9.28
C LEU A 210 6.30 -7.92 8.04
N LYS A 211 6.08 -9.23 8.22
CA LYS A 211 5.76 -10.15 7.11
C LYS A 211 4.42 -9.81 6.46
N MET A 212 3.40 -9.45 7.24
CA MET A 212 2.12 -9.02 6.67
C MET A 212 2.25 -7.67 5.94
N GLY A 213 3.01 -6.73 6.50
CA GLY A 213 3.35 -5.48 5.82
C GLY A 213 4.08 -5.72 4.49
N ALA A 214 5.03 -6.67 4.45
CA ALA A 214 5.72 -7.03 3.22
C ALA A 214 4.78 -7.64 2.17
N ASN A 215 3.75 -8.38 2.57
CA ASN A 215 2.70 -8.85 1.67
C ASN A 215 1.92 -7.68 1.07
N ILE A 216 1.57 -6.67 1.88
CA ILE A 216 0.87 -5.46 1.43
C ILE A 216 1.72 -4.69 0.42
N VAL A 217 3.00 -4.46 0.74
CA VAL A 217 3.94 -3.78 -0.16
C VAL A 217 4.09 -4.53 -1.48
N LYS A 218 4.32 -5.85 -1.42
CA LYS A 218 4.47 -6.67 -2.62
C LYS A 218 3.21 -6.65 -3.47
N TYR A 219 2.04 -6.81 -2.86
CA TYR A 219 0.77 -6.74 -3.57
C TYR A 219 0.60 -5.40 -4.29
N ALA A 220 0.82 -4.28 -3.58
CA ALA A 220 0.67 -2.94 -4.14
C ALA A 220 1.64 -2.63 -5.30
N PHE A 221 2.81 -3.29 -5.32
CA PHE A 221 3.83 -3.06 -6.36
C PHE A 221 3.67 -3.96 -7.58
N GLU A 222 2.90 -5.05 -7.48
CA GLU A 222 2.71 -6.04 -8.55
C GLU A 222 1.35 -5.91 -9.26
N HIS A 223 0.40 -5.16 -8.69
CA HIS A 223 -0.97 -4.98 -9.19
C HIS A 223 -1.31 -3.51 -9.40
#